data_2f9b7b9bd466148e40b7c079af32b779
#
_entry.id   2f9b7b9bd466148e40b7c079af32b779
#
_cell.length_a   1.000
_cell.length_b   1.000
_cell.length_c   1.000
_cell.angle_alpha   90.00
_cell.angle_beta   90.00
_cell.angle_gamma   90.00
#
_symmetry.space_group_name_H-M   'P 1'
#
loop_
_entity.id
_entity.type
_entity.pdbx_description
1 polymer ?
#
loop_
_entity_poly.entity_id
_entity_poly.type
_entity_poly.pdbx_seq_one_letter_code
_entity_poly.pdbx_strand_id
1 'polypeptide(L)'
;MALQFHDSPFHVSHDPETASKMALKMDLSIFITNCLKQLDLKQSDAAVLLNLTQSRVSELANGKIEKFTIDAMVDMLDRLGFRANLTMSSFESDELPQIVITRSA
;
A
#
# COMPACT_ATOMS: atom_id res chain seq x y z
N MET A 1 17.30 -13.62 -21.16
CA MET A 1 17.57 -12.35 -20.50
C MET A 1 18.12 -12.59 -19.11
N ALA A 2 19.17 -11.94 -18.81
CA ALA A 2 19.73 -12.06 -17.47
C ALA A 2 19.12 -11.01 -16.57
N LEU A 3 18.71 -11.46 -15.41
CA LEU A 3 18.22 -10.55 -14.39
C LEU A 3 19.40 -10.13 -13.54
N GLN A 4 19.61 -8.85 -13.48
CA GLN A 4 20.80 -8.30 -12.83
C GLN A 4 20.49 -7.85 -11.41
N PHE A 5 20.01 -8.76 -10.62
CA PHE A 5 19.63 -8.42 -9.26
C PHE A 5 20.80 -7.97 -8.41
N HIS A 6 21.97 -8.53 -8.66
CA HIS A 6 23.15 -8.17 -7.90
C HIS A 6 23.60 -6.75 -8.20
N ASP A 7 23.21 -6.20 -9.35
CA ASP A 7 23.53 -4.84 -9.72
C ASP A 7 22.38 -3.90 -9.42
N SER A 8 21.37 -4.40 -8.75
CA SER A 8 20.21 -3.60 -8.51
C SER A 8 20.52 -2.40 -7.61
N PRO A 9 19.73 -1.36 -7.72
CA PRO A 9 19.88 -0.20 -6.85
C PRO A 9 19.75 -0.51 -5.36
N PHE A 10 19.28 -1.69 -5.02
CA PHE A 10 19.16 -2.07 -3.62
C PHE A 10 20.46 -2.01 -2.87
N HIS A 11 21.56 -2.23 -3.57
CA HIS A 11 22.87 -2.24 -2.94
C HIS A 11 23.37 -0.86 -2.63
N VAL A 12 22.98 0.10 -3.41
CA VAL A 12 23.54 1.44 -3.31
C VAL A 12 22.59 2.41 -2.62
N SER A 13 21.35 2.10 -2.65
CA SER A 13 20.36 2.98 -2.06
C SER A 13 20.38 2.84 -0.56
N HIS A 14 20.66 3.91 0.11
CA HIS A 14 20.46 4.01 1.55
C HIS A 14 19.13 4.63 1.88
N ASP A 15 18.40 5.03 0.84
CA ASP A 15 17.04 5.51 1.04
C ASP A 15 16.16 4.33 1.36
N PRO A 16 15.30 4.47 2.34
CA PRO A 16 14.39 3.38 2.71
C PRO A 16 13.37 3.07 1.63
N GLU A 17 13.20 3.98 0.67
CA GLU A 17 12.14 3.86 -0.32
C GLU A 17 12.65 4.03 -1.72
N THR A 18 12.23 3.14 -2.60
CA THR A 18 12.40 3.32 -4.03
C THR A 18 11.18 4.05 -4.58
N ALA A 19 11.32 4.58 -5.80
CA ALA A 19 10.21 5.25 -6.47
C ALA A 19 8.98 4.32 -6.60
N SER A 20 9.22 3.04 -6.89
CA SER A 20 8.13 2.06 -7.00
C SER A 20 7.38 1.87 -5.70
N LYS A 21 8.12 1.78 -4.60
CA LYS A 21 7.49 1.63 -3.29
C LYS A 21 6.70 2.87 -2.92
N MET A 22 7.24 4.05 -3.17
CA MET A 22 6.54 5.29 -2.86
C MET A 22 5.26 5.42 -3.67
N ALA A 23 5.31 5.06 -4.95
CA ALA A 23 4.12 5.09 -5.80
C ALA A 23 3.05 4.13 -5.27
N LEU A 24 3.45 2.93 -4.90
CA LEU A 24 2.52 1.95 -4.35
C LEU A 24 1.93 2.43 -3.03
N LYS A 25 2.76 2.97 -2.14
CA LYS A 25 2.27 3.50 -0.87
C LYS A 25 1.27 4.62 -1.09
N MET A 26 1.54 5.50 -2.05
CA MET A 26 0.62 6.59 -2.35
C MET A 26 -0.72 6.04 -2.83
N ASP A 27 -0.71 5.09 -3.75
CA ASP A 27 -1.93 4.50 -4.26
C ASP A 27 -2.72 3.81 -3.15
N LEU A 28 -2.04 3.06 -2.30
CA LEU A 28 -2.68 2.38 -1.17
C LEU A 28 -3.27 3.39 -0.19
N SER A 29 -2.53 4.46 0.11
CA SER A 29 -3.01 5.46 1.05
C SER A 29 -4.26 6.17 0.53
N ILE A 30 -4.31 6.46 -0.75
CA ILE A 30 -5.48 7.08 -1.38
C ILE A 30 -6.68 6.14 -1.28
N PHE A 31 -6.49 4.88 -1.58
CA PHE A 31 -7.57 3.90 -1.51
C PHE A 31 -8.08 3.77 -0.07
N ILE A 32 -7.18 3.62 0.88
CA ILE A 32 -7.54 3.46 2.29
C ILE A 32 -8.28 4.71 2.79
N THR A 33 -7.76 5.88 2.47
CA THR A 33 -8.37 7.14 2.87
C THR A 33 -9.78 7.29 2.29
N ASN A 34 -9.95 6.91 1.03
CA ASN A 34 -11.28 6.95 0.40
C ASN A 34 -12.25 5.98 1.08
N CYS A 35 -11.78 4.80 1.46
CA CYS A 35 -12.62 3.86 2.22
C CYS A 35 -13.08 4.46 3.53
N LEU A 36 -12.17 5.12 4.25
CA LEU A 36 -12.52 5.76 5.52
C LEU A 36 -13.54 6.86 5.33
N LYS A 37 -13.42 7.63 4.26
CA LYS A 37 -14.39 8.68 3.94
C LYS A 37 -15.76 8.09 3.64
N GLN A 38 -15.81 7.00 2.89
CA GLN A 38 -17.08 6.36 2.56
C GLN A 38 -17.75 5.78 3.79
N LEU A 39 -16.97 5.29 4.74
CA LEU A 39 -17.49 4.79 6.00
C LEU A 39 -17.89 5.91 6.94
N ASP A 40 -17.54 7.14 6.63
CA ASP A 40 -17.88 8.32 7.42
C ASP A 40 -17.45 8.18 8.89
N LEU A 41 -16.24 7.67 9.09
CA LEU A 41 -15.72 7.44 10.43
C LEU A 41 -14.99 8.66 10.94
N LYS A 42 -15.14 8.90 12.25
CA LYS A 42 -14.28 9.86 12.94
C LYS A 42 -12.87 9.29 13.03
N GLN A 43 -11.89 10.18 13.22
CA GLN A 43 -10.50 9.73 13.33
C GLN A 43 -10.31 8.74 14.48
N SER A 44 -11.01 8.93 15.58
CA SER A 44 -10.91 7.99 16.70
C SER A 44 -11.40 6.59 16.34
N ASP A 45 -12.51 6.51 15.60
CA ASP A 45 -13.06 5.22 15.20
C ASP A 45 -12.20 4.58 14.10
N ALA A 46 -11.69 5.38 13.19
CA ALA A 46 -10.78 4.90 12.16
C ALA A 46 -9.51 4.34 12.80
N ALA A 47 -9.01 5.00 13.84
CA ALA A 47 -7.82 4.54 14.55
C ALA A 47 -8.04 3.15 15.16
N VAL A 48 -9.20 2.95 15.76
CA VAL A 48 -9.54 1.64 16.32
C VAL A 48 -9.62 0.58 15.21
N LEU A 49 -10.32 0.91 14.13
CA LEU A 49 -10.51 -0.02 13.02
C LEU A 49 -9.18 -0.43 12.40
N LEU A 50 -8.30 0.54 12.19
CA LEU A 50 -7.02 0.29 11.54
C LEU A 50 -5.92 -0.14 12.51
N ASN A 51 -6.22 -0.16 13.80
CA ASN A 51 -5.24 -0.45 14.84
C ASN A 51 -4.07 0.53 14.82
N LEU A 52 -4.41 1.81 14.71
CA LEU A 52 -3.46 2.91 14.67
C LEU A 52 -3.79 3.91 15.77
N THR A 53 -2.85 4.80 16.06
CA THR A 53 -3.14 5.98 16.86
C THR A 53 -3.86 7.00 15.98
N GLN A 54 -4.55 7.96 16.63
CA GLN A 54 -5.20 9.02 15.87
C GLN A 54 -4.18 9.87 15.11
N SER A 55 -3.00 10.08 15.68
CA SER A 55 -1.91 10.79 15.00
C SER A 55 -1.53 10.11 13.70
N ARG A 56 -1.47 8.78 13.71
CA ARG A 56 -1.14 8.01 12.51
C ARG A 56 -2.23 8.10 11.47
N VAL A 57 -3.49 8.06 11.89
CA VAL A 57 -4.62 8.23 10.98
C VAL A 57 -4.53 9.60 10.31
N SER A 58 -4.22 10.64 11.09
CA SER A 58 -4.07 11.98 10.55
C SER A 58 -2.91 12.07 9.54
N GLU A 59 -1.79 11.45 9.86
CA GLU A 59 -0.64 11.42 8.94
C GLU A 59 -1.01 10.74 7.63
N LEU A 60 -1.71 9.61 7.73
CA LEU A 60 -2.15 8.89 6.54
C LEU A 60 -3.07 9.75 5.68
N ALA A 61 -4.03 10.41 6.31
CA ALA A 61 -4.99 11.27 5.61
C ALA A 61 -4.32 12.47 4.95
N ASN A 62 -3.20 12.90 5.48
CA ASN A 62 -2.45 14.05 4.95
C ASN A 62 -1.33 13.64 3.99
N GLY A 63 -1.28 12.37 3.60
CA GLY A 63 -0.30 11.91 2.63
C GLY A 63 1.10 11.74 3.17
N LYS A 64 1.26 11.75 4.48
CA LYS A 64 2.57 11.55 5.10
C LYS A 64 2.86 10.06 5.21
N ILE A 65 3.14 9.46 4.07
CA ILE A 65 3.19 8.01 3.94
C ILE A 65 4.56 7.41 4.20
N GLU A 66 5.59 8.22 4.29
CA GLU A 66 6.94 7.70 4.48
C GLU A 66 7.13 6.95 5.80
N LYS A 67 6.27 7.21 6.76
CA LYS A 67 6.33 6.53 8.06
C LYS A 67 5.58 5.20 8.09
N PHE A 68 4.89 4.88 7.01
CA PHE A 68 4.13 3.64 6.91
C PHE A 68 4.86 2.67 6.02
N THR A 69 4.86 1.41 6.40
CA THR A 69 5.39 0.36 5.53
C THR A 69 4.29 -0.18 4.66
N ILE A 70 4.67 -0.81 3.56
CA ILE A 70 3.70 -1.47 2.69
C ILE A 70 2.99 -2.59 3.46
N ASP A 71 3.72 -3.31 4.29
CA ASP A 71 3.14 -4.36 5.13
C ASP A 71 2.04 -3.81 6.02
N ALA A 72 2.28 -2.66 6.65
CA ALA A 72 1.27 -2.03 7.49
C ALA A 72 0.05 -1.63 6.69
N MET A 73 0.25 -1.15 5.46
CA MET A 73 -0.85 -0.75 4.59
C MET A 73 -1.67 -1.94 4.12
N VAL A 74 -1.02 -3.06 3.82
CA VAL A 74 -1.73 -4.29 3.49
C VAL A 74 -2.58 -4.75 4.67
N ASP A 75 -2.04 -4.64 5.88
CA ASP A 75 -2.77 -4.97 7.09
C ASP A 75 -4.02 -4.07 7.26
N MET A 76 -3.87 -2.79 6.96
CA MET A 76 -5.01 -1.87 6.99
C MET A 76 -6.10 -2.27 5.98
N LEU A 77 -5.69 -2.69 4.79
CA LEU A 77 -6.64 -3.18 3.79
C LEU A 77 -7.41 -4.39 4.31
N ASP A 78 -6.71 -5.33 4.93
CA ASP A 78 -7.36 -6.51 5.50
C ASP A 78 -8.39 -6.11 6.55
N ARG A 79 -8.06 -5.14 7.38
CA ARG A 79 -8.98 -4.65 8.42
C ARG A 79 -10.19 -3.94 7.84
N LEU A 80 -10.04 -3.37 6.64
CA LEU A 80 -11.15 -2.74 5.94
C LEU A 80 -11.99 -3.73 5.13
N GLY A 81 -11.58 -4.99 5.09
CA GLY A 81 -12.30 -6.02 4.36
C GLY A 81 -11.85 -6.17 2.92
N PHE A 82 -10.64 -5.78 2.61
CA PHE A 82 -10.08 -5.91 1.27
C PHE A 82 -8.84 -6.76 1.28
N ARG A 83 -8.45 -7.21 0.12
CA ARG A 83 -7.25 -8.01 -0.06
C ARG A 83 -6.49 -7.51 -1.27
N ALA A 84 -5.17 -7.39 -1.13
CA ALA A 84 -4.30 -7.07 -2.24
C ALA A 84 -3.82 -8.38 -2.87
N ASN A 85 -4.00 -8.52 -4.17
CA ASN A 85 -3.62 -9.70 -4.91
C ASN A 85 -2.74 -9.29 -6.08
N LEU A 86 -1.78 -10.14 -6.39
CA LEU A 86 -0.98 -9.96 -7.58
C LEU A 86 -1.57 -10.80 -8.70
N THR A 87 -1.97 -10.12 -9.77
CA THR A 87 -2.46 -10.80 -10.96
C THR A 87 -1.35 -10.85 -11.99
N MET A 88 -1.03 -12.04 -12.42
CA MET A 88 0.06 -12.25 -13.38
C MET A 88 -0.45 -12.99 -14.58
N SER A 89 0.03 -12.57 -15.74
CA SER A 89 -0.13 -13.33 -16.97
C SER A 89 1.21 -14.00 -17.28
N SER A 90 1.25 -14.79 -18.36
CA SER A 90 2.50 -15.43 -18.75
C SER A 90 3.47 -14.38 -19.28
N PHE A 91 4.76 -14.72 -19.29
CA PHE A 91 5.77 -13.85 -19.85
C PHE A 91 5.52 -13.50 -21.31
N GLU A 92 4.81 -14.37 -22.00
CA GLU A 92 4.55 -14.19 -23.43
C GLU A 92 3.38 -13.26 -23.68
N SER A 93 2.64 -12.94 -22.64
CA SER A 93 1.51 -12.04 -22.77
C SER A 93 1.98 -10.59 -22.80
N ASP A 94 1.23 -9.77 -23.52
CA ASP A 94 1.47 -8.33 -23.50
C ASP A 94 0.92 -7.68 -22.24
N GLU A 95 0.19 -8.43 -21.46
CA GLU A 95 -0.36 -7.90 -20.22
C GLU A 95 0.71 -7.81 -19.15
N LEU A 96 0.71 -6.70 -18.44
CA LEU A 96 1.62 -6.50 -17.33
C LEU A 96 1.01 -7.05 -16.05
N PRO A 97 1.85 -7.60 -15.16
CA PRO A 97 1.36 -7.96 -13.83
C PRO A 97 0.80 -6.75 -13.12
N GLN A 98 -0.26 -6.95 -12.38
CA GLN A 98 -0.92 -5.88 -11.65
C GLN A 98 -1.26 -6.32 -10.24
N ILE A 99 -1.18 -5.36 -9.33
CA ILE A 99 -1.69 -5.55 -7.99
C ILE A 99 -3.14 -5.09 -8.00
N VAL A 100 -4.02 -5.99 -7.65
CA VAL A 100 -5.47 -5.72 -7.67
C VAL A 100 -5.99 -5.83 -6.24
N ILE A 101 -6.79 -4.85 -5.85
CA ILE A 101 -7.43 -4.84 -4.55
C ILE A 101 -8.85 -5.32 -4.74
N THR A 102 -9.19 -6.41 -4.05
CA THR A 102 -10.51 -7.01 -4.13
C THR A 102 -11.14 -7.04 -2.75
N ARG A 103 -12.45 -7.08 -2.72
CA ARG A 103 -13.17 -7.21 -1.46
C ARG A 103 -13.03 -8.64 -0.96
N SER A 104 -12.74 -8.77 0.33
CA SER A 104 -12.68 -10.09 0.95
C SER A 104 -14.07 -10.70 1.01
N ALA A 105 -14.12 -11.98 0.76
CA ALA A 105 -15.39 -12.70 0.78
C ALA A 105 -15.92 -12.83 2.21
#